data_4aa0287b376b34f2f7d0a346a7c879ac
#
_entry.id   4aa0287b376b34f2f7d0a346a7c879ac
#
_cell.length_a   1.000
_cell.length_b   1.000
_cell.length_c   1.000
_cell.angle_alpha   90.00
_cell.angle_beta   90.00
_cell.angle_gamma   90.00
#
_symmetry.space_group_name_H-M   'P 1'
#
loop_
_entity.id
_entity.type
_entity.pdbx_description
1 polymer ?
#
loop_
_entity_poly.entity_id
_entity_poly.type
_entity_poly.pdbx_seq_one_letter_code
_entity_poly.pdbx_strand_id
1 'polypeptide(L)'
;SRHSPLYVAPVGQILTQKDEPYSVFTPFSRRWRVWVEETRPTLYPIPSAIGSTVTPERTDTLPAPFKNAPEPLVETGEDAAHDALEEFLTERAASYKDTRDFPALDGTSLLSPYLANGVLSGRQCLIAAQQTGSSSEGIETWINEIAWRDFYINILYHYPRLSTHRAFKPETEALK
;
A
#
# COMPACT_ATOMS: atom_id res chain seq x y z
N SER A 1 -16.87 -4.66 12.70
CA SER A 1 -15.67 -5.17 11.97
C SER A 1 -14.88 -3.98 11.46
N ARG A 2 -13.59 -3.89 11.79
CA ARG A 2 -12.71 -2.86 11.27
C ARG A 2 -12.16 -3.36 9.93
N HIS A 3 -12.78 -2.92 8.85
CA HIS A 3 -12.23 -3.13 7.51
C HIS A 3 -11.29 -1.97 7.21
N SER A 4 -10.00 -2.24 7.01
CA SER A 4 -9.07 -1.23 6.54
C SER A 4 -8.67 -1.55 5.11
N PRO A 5 -8.92 -0.65 4.18
CA PRO A 5 -8.54 -0.82 2.78
C PRO A 5 -7.04 -0.61 2.53
N LEU A 6 -6.30 -0.10 3.52
CA LEU A 6 -4.94 0.38 3.32
C LEU A 6 -3.88 -0.71 3.21
N TYR A 7 -4.14 -1.93 3.68
CA TYR A 7 -3.17 -3.02 3.75
C TYR A 7 -3.75 -4.37 3.33
N VAL A 8 -2.89 -5.33 3.05
CA VAL A 8 -3.26 -6.70 2.69
C VAL A 8 -3.67 -7.48 3.93
N ALA A 9 -2.74 -7.62 4.87
CA ALA A 9 -2.98 -8.32 6.13
C ALA A 9 -3.46 -7.34 7.20
N PRO A 10 -4.51 -7.66 7.97
CA PRO A 10 -4.95 -6.81 9.08
C PRO A 10 -3.81 -6.55 10.05
N VAL A 11 -3.71 -5.29 10.51
CA VAL A 11 -2.64 -4.85 11.39
C VAL A 11 -2.64 -5.65 12.68
N GLY A 12 -1.46 -6.06 13.13
CA GLY A 12 -1.28 -6.87 14.34
C GLY A 12 -1.51 -8.38 14.16
N GLN A 13 -1.79 -8.86 12.95
CA GLN A 13 -1.94 -10.30 12.69
C GLN A 13 -0.62 -10.99 12.28
N ILE A 14 0.34 -10.23 11.79
CA ILE A 14 1.65 -10.78 11.42
C ILE A 14 2.61 -10.65 12.61
N LEU A 15 2.64 -11.68 13.42
CA LEU A 15 3.44 -11.74 14.63
C LEU A 15 4.43 -12.92 14.59
N THR A 16 5.45 -12.84 15.43
CA THR A 16 6.39 -13.94 15.68
C THR A 16 5.71 -15.09 16.41
N GLN A 17 6.40 -16.24 16.57
CA GLN A 17 5.88 -17.37 17.36
C GLN A 17 5.67 -17.04 18.85
N LYS A 18 6.22 -15.91 19.33
CA LYS A 18 6.07 -15.42 20.70
C LYS A 18 5.00 -14.31 20.82
N ASP A 19 4.18 -14.12 19.78
CA ASP A 19 3.18 -13.04 19.68
C ASP A 19 3.79 -11.64 19.75
N GLU A 20 5.06 -11.48 19.35
CA GLU A 20 5.75 -10.20 19.30
C GLU A 20 5.76 -9.64 17.87
N PRO A 21 5.78 -8.30 17.70
CA PRO A 21 5.90 -7.69 16.38
C PRO A 21 7.28 -7.95 15.77
N TYR A 22 7.31 -8.13 14.46
CA TYR A 22 8.56 -8.16 13.73
C TYR A 22 9.17 -6.75 13.66
N SER A 23 10.48 -6.66 13.92
CA SER A 23 11.28 -5.43 13.77
C SER A 23 12.20 -5.46 12.54
N VAL A 24 12.22 -6.58 11.81
CA VAL A 24 13.04 -6.79 10.61
C VAL A 24 12.14 -7.31 9.49
N PHE A 25 12.33 -6.78 8.28
CA PHE A 25 11.48 -7.09 7.13
C PHE A 25 11.55 -8.54 6.66
N THR A 26 12.74 -9.11 6.52
CA THR A 26 12.91 -10.45 5.94
C THR A 26 12.09 -11.53 6.66
N PRO A 27 12.12 -11.68 7.99
CA PRO A 27 11.24 -12.64 8.66
C PRO A 27 9.76 -12.23 8.60
N PHE A 28 9.45 -10.93 8.61
CA PHE A 28 8.08 -10.44 8.42
C PHE A 28 7.52 -10.86 7.05
N SER A 29 8.25 -10.60 5.97
CA SER A 29 7.78 -10.89 4.62
C SER A 29 7.54 -12.39 4.39
N ARG A 30 8.37 -13.26 4.98
CA ARG A 30 8.15 -14.71 4.94
C ARG A 30 6.85 -15.11 5.62
N ARG A 31 6.58 -14.58 6.82
CA ARG A 31 5.33 -14.86 7.55
C ARG A 31 4.12 -14.23 6.85
N TRP A 32 4.27 -13.02 6.30
CA TRP A 32 3.24 -12.35 5.52
C TRP A 32 2.83 -13.16 4.28
N ARG A 33 3.80 -13.73 3.53
CA ARG A 33 3.51 -14.60 2.38
C ARG A 33 2.76 -15.87 2.80
N VAL A 34 3.16 -16.52 3.88
CA VAL A 34 2.44 -17.66 4.44
C VAL A 34 1.01 -17.27 4.82
N TRP A 35 0.83 -16.11 5.45
CA TRP A 35 -0.50 -15.60 5.79
C TRP A 35 -1.37 -15.36 4.54
N VAL A 36 -0.80 -14.80 3.48
CA VAL A 36 -1.49 -14.59 2.19
C VAL A 36 -1.93 -15.92 1.58
N GLU A 37 -1.06 -16.93 1.58
CA GLU A 37 -1.35 -18.27 1.07
C GLU A 37 -2.46 -18.99 1.86
N GLU A 38 -2.39 -18.92 3.19
CA GLU A 38 -3.37 -19.53 4.11
C GLU A 38 -4.74 -18.85 4.03
N THR A 39 -4.75 -17.52 3.96
CA THR A 39 -5.98 -16.72 4.09
C THR A 39 -6.65 -16.46 2.75
N ARG A 40 -5.88 -16.43 1.67
CA ARG A 40 -6.34 -16.10 0.30
C ARG A 40 -7.22 -14.84 0.32
N PRO A 41 -6.66 -13.68 0.67
CA PRO A 41 -7.44 -12.47 0.83
C PRO A 41 -8.20 -12.14 -0.46
N THR A 42 -9.49 -11.80 -0.32
CA THR A 42 -10.36 -11.44 -1.45
C THR A 42 -10.75 -9.97 -1.36
N LEU A 43 -11.17 -9.40 -2.48
CA LEU A 43 -11.78 -8.07 -2.49
C LEU A 43 -13.18 -8.12 -1.87
N TYR A 44 -13.54 -7.05 -1.18
CA TYR A 44 -14.92 -6.90 -0.74
C TYR A 44 -15.81 -6.57 -1.93
N PRO A 45 -17.01 -7.15 -2.01
CA PRO A 45 -17.94 -6.80 -3.08
C PRO A 45 -18.37 -5.34 -2.97
N ILE A 46 -18.59 -4.70 -4.11
CA ILE A 46 -19.22 -3.38 -4.16
C ILE A 46 -20.64 -3.50 -3.57
N PRO A 47 -21.03 -2.63 -2.63
CA PRO A 47 -22.37 -2.67 -2.07
C PRO A 47 -23.43 -2.53 -3.17
N SER A 48 -24.39 -3.46 -3.23
CA SER A 48 -25.48 -3.44 -4.21
C SER A 48 -26.49 -2.32 -3.99
N ALA A 49 -26.53 -1.76 -2.79
CA ALA A 49 -27.31 -0.59 -2.43
C ALA A 49 -26.61 0.18 -1.31
N ILE A 50 -26.50 1.48 -1.51
CA ILE A 50 -26.16 2.42 -0.43
C ILE A 50 -27.50 2.95 0.08
N GLY A 51 -27.79 2.76 1.38
CA GLY A 51 -29.00 3.31 2.00
C GLY A 51 -29.08 4.83 1.79
N SER A 52 -30.22 5.43 2.12
CA SER A 52 -30.40 6.87 1.93
C SER A 52 -29.26 7.65 2.56
N THR A 53 -28.45 8.28 1.73
CA THR A 53 -27.37 9.16 2.16
C THR A 53 -27.95 10.55 2.40
N VAL A 54 -27.61 11.14 3.55
CA VAL A 54 -27.81 12.59 3.72
C VAL A 54 -26.87 13.27 2.73
N THR A 55 -27.44 14.02 1.78
CA THR A 55 -26.63 14.83 0.88
C THR A 55 -25.90 15.87 1.73
N PRO A 56 -24.58 15.81 1.88
CA PRO A 56 -23.88 16.86 2.63
C PRO A 56 -24.05 18.18 1.89
N GLU A 57 -24.18 19.25 2.64
CA GLU A 57 -24.12 20.60 2.08
C GLU A 57 -22.79 20.76 1.34
N ARG A 58 -22.81 20.83 0.02
CA ARG A 58 -21.59 20.99 -0.78
C ARG A 58 -21.04 22.38 -0.52
N THR A 59 -19.88 22.43 0.12
CA THR A 59 -19.05 23.63 0.08
C THR A 59 -18.26 23.60 -1.23
N ASP A 60 -18.73 24.33 -2.22
CA ASP A 60 -18.12 24.39 -3.56
C ASP A 60 -16.80 25.16 -3.60
N THR A 61 -16.26 25.54 -2.44
CA THR A 61 -15.02 26.30 -2.36
C THR A 61 -13.96 25.56 -1.56
N LEU A 62 -12.89 25.16 -2.26
CA LEU A 62 -11.68 24.74 -1.59
C LEU A 62 -11.13 25.89 -0.71
N PRO A 63 -10.62 25.59 0.48
CA PRO A 63 -9.90 26.58 1.29
C PRO A 63 -8.80 27.28 0.49
N ALA A 64 -8.54 28.56 0.78
CA ALA A 64 -7.60 29.38 0.03
C ALA A 64 -6.21 28.75 -0.23
N PRO A 65 -5.60 27.96 0.69
CA PRO A 65 -4.32 27.30 0.44
C PRO A 65 -4.33 26.32 -0.72
N PHE A 66 -5.50 25.77 -1.08
CA PHE A 66 -5.64 24.75 -2.14
C PHE A 66 -6.08 25.33 -3.49
N LYS A 67 -6.39 26.63 -3.57
CA LYS A 67 -6.83 27.28 -4.83
C LYS A 67 -5.75 27.34 -5.90
N ASN A 68 -4.48 27.30 -5.49
CA ASN A 68 -3.31 27.35 -6.36
C ASN A 68 -2.47 26.09 -6.24
N ALA A 69 -3.10 24.93 -6.00
CA ALA A 69 -2.38 23.67 -6.00
C ALA A 69 -1.74 23.43 -7.38
N PRO A 70 -0.50 22.93 -7.45
CA PRO A 70 0.09 22.54 -8.71
C PRO A 70 -0.75 21.42 -9.36
N GLU A 71 -0.63 21.30 -10.67
CA GLU A 71 -1.25 20.20 -11.40
C GLU A 71 -0.83 18.85 -10.79
N PRO A 72 -1.74 17.88 -10.67
CA PRO A 72 -1.43 16.56 -10.18
C PRO A 72 -0.33 15.90 -11.02
N LEU A 73 0.60 15.21 -10.37
CA LEU A 73 1.65 14.43 -11.04
C LEU A 73 1.11 13.16 -11.70
N VAL A 74 -0.07 12.74 -11.33
CA VAL A 74 -0.77 11.55 -11.86
C VAL A 74 -2.21 11.93 -12.14
N GLU A 75 -2.83 11.27 -13.09
CA GLU A 75 -4.26 11.41 -13.36
C GLU A 75 -5.06 11.04 -12.10
N THR A 76 -6.18 11.72 -11.84
CA THR A 76 -6.93 11.56 -10.61
C THR A 76 -8.19 10.71 -10.82
N GLY A 77 -8.58 9.98 -9.79
CA GLY A 77 -9.78 9.16 -9.79
C GLY A 77 -9.50 7.67 -9.64
N GLU A 78 -10.57 6.92 -9.42
CA GLU A 78 -10.48 5.48 -9.20
C GLU A 78 -10.19 4.74 -10.51
N ASP A 79 -10.83 5.15 -11.61
CA ASP A 79 -10.61 4.56 -12.93
C ASP A 79 -9.14 4.75 -13.36
N ALA A 80 -8.62 5.98 -13.28
CA ALA A 80 -7.21 6.26 -13.58
C ALA A 80 -6.23 5.45 -12.74
N ALA A 81 -6.56 5.21 -11.47
CA ALA A 81 -5.73 4.38 -10.58
C ALA A 81 -5.73 2.91 -11.01
N HIS A 82 -6.86 2.39 -11.45
CA HIS A 82 -6.98 1.02 -11.98
C HIS A 82 -6.27 0.87 -13.32
N ASP A 83 -6.43 1.84 -14.23
CA ASP A 83 -5.75 1.85 -15.52
C ASP A 83 -4.22 1.89 -15.34
N ALA A 84 -3.72 2.72 -14.43
CA ALA A 84 -2.29 2.78 -14.11
C ALA A 84 -1.75 1.47 -13.50
N LEU A 85 -2.55 0.77 -12.70
CA LEU A 85 -2.19 -0.54 -12.15
C LEU A 85 -2.13 -1.60 -13.26
N GLU A 86 -3.12 -1.64 -14.14
CA GLU A 86 -3.19 -2.58 -15.25
C GLU A 86 -2.04 -2.36 -16.25
N GLU A 87 -1.80 -1.11 -16.64
CA GLU A 87 -0.68 -0.74 -17.51
C GLU A 87 0.66 -1.17 -16.91
N PHE A 88 0.91 -0.85 -15.63
CA PHE A 88 2.14 -1.25 -14.98
C PHE A 88 2.33 -2.77 -14.97
N LEU A 89 1.29 -3.53 -14.61
CA LEU A 89 1.36 -5.00 -14.54
C LEU A 89 1.58 -5.63 -15.91
N THR A 90 1.03 -5.03 -16.97
CA THR A 90 1.13 -5.54 -18.33
C THR A 90 2.48 -5.21 -18.98
N GLU A 91 2.97 -3.98 -18.80
CA GLU A 91 4.07 -3.47 -19.59
C GLU A 91 5.41 -3.46 -18.85
N ARG A 92 5.40 -3.19 -17.51
CA ARG A 92 6.63 -2.86 -16.78
C ARG A 92 6.94 -3.81 -15.62
N ALA A 93 5.95 -4.45 -15.04
CA ALA A 93 6.14 -5.26 -13.83
C ALA A 93 7.14 -6.42 -14.02
N ALA A 94 7.22 -7.01 -15.21
CA ALA A 94 8.14 -8.11 -15.47
C ALA A 94 9.61 -7.68 -15.35
N SER A 95 9.94 -6.43 -15.75
CA SER A 95 11.29 -5.85 -15.68
C SER A 95 11.54 -5.02 -14.41
N TYR A 96 10.57 -4.92 -13.51
CA TYR A 96 10.62 -4.05 -12.33
C TYR A 96 11.88 -4.25 -11.49
N LYS A 97 12.31 -5.48 -11.29
CA LYS A 97 13.51 -5.80 -10.52
C LYS A 97 14.75 -5.11 -11.06
N ASP A 98 14.88 -5.04 -12.38
CA ASP A 98 16.07 -4.55 -13.08
C ASP A 98 16.01 -3.04 -13.32
N THR A 99 14.82 -2.44 -13.33
CA THR A 99 14.61 -1.03 -13.73
C THR A 99 14.35 -0.09 -12.56
N ARG A 100 13.80 -0.57 -11.45
CA ARG A 100 13.33 0.24 -10.32
C ARG A 100 14.39 1.16 -9.69
N ASP A 101 15.67 0.76 -9.75
CA ASP A 101 16.77 1.48 -9.12
C ASP A 101 17.39 2.56 -10.06
N PHE A 102 16.86 2.69 -11.27
CA PHE A 102 17.33 3.65 -12.27
C PHE A 102 16.30 4.78 -12.47
N PRO A 103 16.46 5.96 -11.82
CA PRO A 103 15.50 7.06 -11.92
C PRO A 103 15.28 7.61 -13.34
N ALA A 104 16.21 7.36 -14.25
CA ALA A 104 16.11 7.76 -15.65
C ALA A 104 15.20 6.83 -16.48
N LEU A 105 14.80 5.68 -15.94
CA LEU A 105 13.92 4.73 -16.59
C LEU A 105 12.50 4.83 -15.99
N ASP A 106 11.49 4.66 -16.84
CA ASP A 106 10.11 4.50 -16.38
C ASP A 106 9.88 3.06 -15.88
N GLY A 107 10.58 2.71 -14.78
CA GLY A 107 10.61 1.36 -14.22
C GLY A 107 9.73 1.17 -12.99
N THR A 108 9.04 2.23 -12.52
CA THR A 108 8.22 2.16 -11.31
C THR A 108 6.74 2.21 -11.61
N SER A 109 5.90 1.77 -10.65
CA SER A 109 4.45 1.73 -10.86
C SER A 109 3.76 3.09 -10.76
N LEU A 110 4.40 4.09 -10.14
CA LEU A 110 3.84 5.41 -9.81
C LEU A 110 2.52 5.37 -9.02
N LEU A 111 2.17 4.23 -8.40
CA LEU A 111 0.91 4.02 -7.68
C LEU A 111 0.91 4.58 -6.25
N SER A 112 2.04 5.12 -5.77
CA SER A 112 2.15 5.62 -4.40
C SER A 112 1.12 6.71 -4.04
N PRO A 113 0.75 7.67 -4.92
CA PRO A 113 -0.30 8.64 -4.61
C PRO A 113 -1.68 7.99 -4.40
N TYR A 114 -2.05 7.03 -5.23
CA TYR A 114 -3.32 6.31 -5.12
C TYR A 114 -3.40 5.46 -3.85
N LEU A 115 -2.29 4.77 -3.52
CA LEU A 115 -2.18 3.99 -2.29
C LEU A 115 -2.19 4.87 -1.04
N ALA A 116 -1.56 6.05 -1.08
CA ALA A 116 -1.52 6.99 0.04
C ALA A 116 -2.90 7.58 0.35
N ASN A 117 -3.68 7.88 -0.68
CA ASN A 117 -5.02 8.44 -0.55
C ASN A 117 -6.13 7.37 -0.42
N GLY A 118 -5.78 6.08 -0.49
CA GLY A 118 -6.72 4.97 -0.37
C GLY A 118 -7.63 4.77 -1.59
N VAL A 119 -7.29 5.37 -2.73
CA VAL A 119 -7.95 5.14 -4.03
C VAL A 119 -7.70 3.72 -4.50
N LEU A 120 -6.46 3.23 -4.32
CA LEU A 120 -6.11 1.81 -4.42
C LEU A 120 -5.74 1.26 -3.05
N SER A 121 -6.04 -0.01 -2.82
CA SER A 121 -5.59 -0.76 -1.65
C SER A 121 -4.42 -1.69 -2.01
N GLY A 122 -3.55 -1.97 -1.02
CA GLY A 122 -2.51 -2.98 -1.20
C GLY A 122 -3.07 -4.37 -1.57
N ARG A 123 -4.30 -4.67 -1.15
CA ARG A 123 -4.99 -5.92 -1.49
C ARG A 123 -5.40 -5.97 -2.97
N GLN A 124 -5.92 -4.89 -3.54
CA GLN A 124 -6.20 -4.81 -4.98
C GLN A 124 -4.92 -5.02 -5.79
N CYS A 125 -3.85 -4.35 -5.41
CA CYS A 125 -2.54 -4.50 -6.04
C CYS A 125 -2.02 -5.94 -5.99
N LEU A 126 -2.07 -6.60 -4.83
CA LEU A 126 -1.64 -8.00 -4.68
C LEU A 126 -2.47 -8.94 -5.55
N ILE A 127 -3.80 -8.82 -5.50
CA ILE A 127 -4.69 -9.70 -6.25
C ILE A 127 -4.49 -9.51 -7.76
N ALA A 128 -4.38 -8.26 -8.24
CA ALA A 128 -4.11 -7.97 -9.63
C ALA A 128 -2.77 -8.59 -10.08
N ALA A 129 -1.70 -8.46 -9.28
CA ALA A 129 -0.42 -9.09 -9.57
C ALA A 129 -0.52 -10.62 -9.65
N GLN A 130 -1.25 -11.26 -8.75
CA GLN A 130 -1.47 -12.71 -8.77
C GLN A 130 -2.28 -13.17 -9.99
N GLN A 131 -3.23 -12.35 -10.44
CA GLN A 131 -4.07 -12.65 -11.61
C GLN A 131 -3.33 -12.58 -12.94
N THR A 132 -2.16 -11.93 -13.01
CA THR A 132 -1.32 -11.96 -14.21
C THR A 132 -0.89 -13.39 -14.58
N GLY A 133 -0.91 -14.31 -13.61
CA GLY A 133 -0.40 -15.68 -13.77
C GLY A 133 1.10 -15.76 -14.01
N SER A 134 1.80 -14.64 -14.00
CA SER A 134 3.25 -14.56 -14.17
C SER A 134 3.96 -14.65 -12.82
N SER A 135 4.99 -15.47 -12.74
CA SER A 135 5.92 -15.58 -11.62
C SER A 135 7.28 -14.96 -11.93
N SER A 136 7.31 -13.88 -12.74
CA SER A 136 8.55 -13.20 -13.04
C SER A 136 9.19 -12.61 -11.77
N GLU A 137 10.53 -12.56 -11.73
CA GLU A 137 11.24 -11.95 -10.60
C GLU A 137 10.85 -10.47 -10.39
N GLY A 138 10.48 -9.76 -11.45
CA GLY A 138 9.97 -8.39 -11.38
C GLY A 138 8.69 -8.29 -10.59
N ILE A 139 7.68 -9.12 -10.92
CA ILE A 139 6.39 -9.15 -10.21
C ILE A 139 6.60 -9.58 -8.74
N GLU A 140 7.42 -10.60 -8.49
CA GLU A 140 7.73 -11.03 -7.12
C GLU A 140 8.43 -9.92 -6.31
N THR A 141 9.31 -9.17 -6.95
CA THR A 141 9.97 -8.00 -6.34
C THR A 141 8.95 -6.91 -6.03
N TRP A 142 8.02 -6.63 -6.95
CA TRP A 142 6.99 -5.64 -6.72
C TRP A 142 5.99 -6.06 -5.61
N ILE A 143 5.62 -7.34 -5.54
CA ILE A 143 4.82 -7.86 -4.42
C ILE A 143 5.56 -7.66 -3.07
N ASN A 144 6.88 -7.74 -3.05
CA ASN A 144 7.64 -7.42 -1.84
C ASN A 144 7.50 -5.95 -1.44
N GLU A 145 7.33 -5.01 -2.38
CA GLU A 145 7.08 -3.60 -2.04
C GLU A 145 5.70 -3.42 -1.37
N ILE A 146 4.71 -4.22 -1.76
CA ILE A 146 3.41 -4.26 -1.08
C ILE A 146 3.56 -4.81 0.35
N ALA A 147 4.38 -5.86 0.52
CA ALA A 147 4.70 -6.39 1.84
C ALA A 147 5.49 -5.38 2.70
N TRP A 148 6.40 -4.59 2.10
CA TRP A 148 7.09 -3.49 2.78
C TRP A 148 6.11 -2.45 3.33
N ARG A 149 5.09 -2.09 2.56
CA ARG A 149 4.04 -1.18 3.00
C ARG A 149 3.32 -1.73 4.24
N ASP A 150 2.90 -2.99 4.22
CA ASP A 150 2.27 -3.65 5.37
C ASP A 150 3.21 -3.71 6.58
N PHE A 151 4.50 -3.98 6.35
CA PHE A 151 5.51 -3.99 7.40
C PHE A 151 5.63 -2.65 8.11
N TYR A 152 5.75 -1.54 7.37
CA TYR A 152 5.85 -0.22 7.98
C TYR A 152 4.58 0.20 8.71
N ILE A 153 3.42 -0.18 8.21
CA ILE A 153 2.15 0.03 8.91
C ILE A 153 2.12 -0.75 10.24
N ASN A 154 2.58 -2.01 10.24
CA ASN A 154 2.71 -2.81 11.47
C ASN A 154 3.72 -2.19 12.44
N ILE A 155 4.85 -1.69 11.96
CA ILE A 155 5.82 -0.97 12.79
C ILE A 155 5.16 0.24 13.47
N LEU A 156 4.46 1.08 12.71
CA LEU A 156 3.78 2.26 13.27
C LEU A 156 2.67 1.88 14.28
N TYR A 157 1.97 0.80 14.04
CA TYR A 157 0.93 0.30 14.95
C TYR A 157 1.50 -0.13 16.30
N HIS A 158 2.59 -0.90 16.29
CA HIS A 158 3.21 -1.41 17.51
C HIS A 158 4.13 -0.38 18.20
N TYR A 159 4.66 0.58 17.43
CA TYR A 159 5.56 1.62 17.91
C TYR A 159 5.04 3.02 17.55
N PRO A 160 3.85 3.44 18.06
CA PRO A 160 3.20 4.68 17.65
C PRO A 160 4.03 5.96 17.92
N ARG A 161 5.01 5.89 18.82
CA ARG A 161 5.95 6.98 19.09
C ARG A 161 6.73 7.44 17.86
N LEU A 162 6.87 6.58 16.84
CA LEU A 162 7.54 6.92 15.59
C LEU A 162 6.80 8.02 14.82
N SER A 163 5.47 8.08 14.93
CA SER A 163 4.67 9.14 14.31
C SER A 163 4.88 10.53 14.95
N THR A 164 5.56 10.57 16.09
CA THR A 164 5.89 11.80 16.83
C THR A 164 7.39 12.13 16.81
N HIS A 165 8.08 11.73 15.74
CA HIS A 165 9.52 11.99 15.52
C HIS A 165 10.46 11.36 16.57
N ARG A 166 10.02 10.29 17.26
CA ARG A 166 10.87 9.55 18.19
C ARG A 166 11.57 8.42 17.45
N ALA A 167 12.80 8.11 17.86
CA ALA A 167 13.60 7.05 17.23
C ALA A 167 12.99 5.66 17.45
N PHE A 168 13.16 4.74 16.47
CA PHE A 168 12.76 3.34 16.60
C PHE A 168 13.50 2.66 17.76
N LYS A 169 14.81 2.91 17.87
CA LYS A 169 15.65 2.47 18.98
C LYS A 169 15.85 3.65 19.93
N PRO A 170 15.28 3.65 21.16
CA PRO A 170 15.36 4.76 22.09
C PRO A 170 16.79 5.20 22.43
N GLU A 171 17.71 4.23 22.49
CA GLU A 171 19.12 4.48 22.76
C GLU A 171 19.78 5.39 21.71
N THR A 172 19.26 5.44 20.48
CA THR A 172 19.80 6.31 19.43
C THR A 172 19.38 7.77 19.58
N GLU A 173 18.39 8.09 20.42
CA GLU A 173 17.99 9.46 20.69
C GLU A 173 19.06 10.26 21.48
N ALA A 174 19.97 9.57 22.15
CA ALA A 174 21.09 10.19 22.85
C ALA A 174 22.28 10.54 21.94
N LEU A 175 22.26 10.07 20.69
CA LEU A 175 23.27 10.40 19.69
C LEU A 175 22.96 11.81 19.15
N LYS A 176 23.80 12.79 19.50
CA LYS A 176 23.76 14.16 19.00
C LYS A 176 24.72 14.33 17.83
#